data_72711c8024772b9f60c3cffcd5d1fda5
#
_entry.id   72711c8024772b9f60c3cffcd5d1fda5
#
_cell.length_a   1.000
_cell.length_b   1.000
_cell.length_c   1.000
_cell.angle_alpha   90.00
_cell.angle_beta   90.00
_cell.angle_gamma   90.00
#
_symmetry.space_group_name_H-M   'P 1'
#
loop_
_entity.id
_entity.type
_entity.pdbx_description
1 polymer ?
#
loop_
_entity_poly.entity_id
_entity_poly.type
_entity_poly.pdbx_seq_one_letter_code
_entity_poly.pdbx_strand_id
1 'polypeptide(L)'
;MTNIDNTVPAIEILDVCKQYGDKLAVDHMDLVVKKGELFAFLGPNGAGKTTTIKMLCGLLFPSSGSIKICGYDLKTQGDQARRLISYVPDLPFLYEKLTGREFLEFIGDVYGMQRDLIAKKIVEVNKLFGLEDFIDDLTERYSHGMRQRMVFASALLHEPDVLVVDEPTVGLDPKSVRKLKDVLRNQADQGKAIFLSSHSLDIVEEVADRIGIIFQGRLVACGSLESLREQSETGGSLEEVFLKMTHEKLEQDEKF
;
A
#
# COMPACT_ATOMS: atom_id res chain seq x y z
N MET A 1 -3.28 -8.43 25.93
CA MET A 1 -2.46 -7.29 25.49
C MET A 1 -1.09 -7.84 25.18
N THR A 2 -0.87 -8.26 23.95
CA THR A 2 0.43 -8.72 23.45
C THR A 2 1.34 -7.51 23.35
N ASN A 3 2.46 -7.52 24.07
CA ASN A 3 3.54 -6.56 23.86
C ASN A 3 3.92 -6.60 22.37
N ILE A 4 3.51 -5.60 21.61
CA ILE A 4 4.00 -5.38 20.26
C ILE A 4 5.48 -5.05 20.44
N ASP A 5 6.35 -5.98 20.05
CA ASP A 5 7.78 -5.74 20.02
C ASP A 5 8.05 -4.66 18.96
N ASN A 6 8.10 -3.40 19.42
CA ASN A 6 8.19 -2.20 18.60
C ASN A 6 9.60 -2.04 17.97
N THR A 7 10.47 -3.06 18.11
CA THR A 7 11.84 -3.03 17.63
C THR A 7 11.97 -3.47 16.17
N VAL A 8 11.03 -4.31 15.68
CA VAL A 8 11.09 -4.82 14.30
C VAL A 8 10.16 -3.98 13.40
N PRO A 9 10.70 -3.30 12.38
CA PRO A 9 9.89 -2.56 11.41
C PRO A 9 8.89 -3.48 10.68
N ALA A 10 7.76 -2.90 10.26
CA ALA A 10 6.81 -3.61 9.42
C ALA A 10 7.33 -3.77 7.99
N ILE A 11 7.98 -2.73 7.46
CA ILE A 11 8.66 -2.74 6.16
C ILE A 11 10.07 -2.19 6.35
N GLU A 12 11.07 -2.90 5.81
CA GLU A 12 12.45 -2.45 5.74
C GLU A 12 12.96 -2.64 4.30
N ILE A 13 13.37 -1.57 3.67
CA ILE A 13 14.00 -1.52 2.34
C ILE A 13 15.42 -1.04 2.57
N LEU A 14 16.41 -1.83 2.13
CA LEU A 14 17.82 -1.54 2.35
C LEU A 14 18.58 -1.55 1.03
N ASP A 15 19.05 -0.38 0.61
CA ASP A 15 19.88 -0.14 -0.59
C ASP A 15 19.32 -0.80 -1.86
N VAL A 16 17.99 -0.69 -2.05
CA VAL A 16 17.27 -1.40 -3.12
C VAL A 16 17.43 -0.68 -4.44
N CYS A 17 17.93 -1.43 -5.44
CA CYS A 17 17.91 -1.01 -6.84
C CYS A 17 17.04 -1.95 -7.69
N LYS A 18 16.39 -1.40 -8.72
CA LYS A 18 15.73 -2.17 -9.77
C LYS A 18 16.03 -1.61 -11.15
N GLN A 19 16.65 -2.44 -11.97
CA GLN A 19 17.05 -2.12 -13.34
C GLN A 19 16.26 -2.97 -14.33
N TYR A 20 15.84 -2.36 -15.44
CA TYR A 20 15.23 -2.99 -16.60
C TYR A 20 16.02 -2.59 -17.86
N GLY A 21 16.86 -3.50 -18.36
CA GLY A 21 17.82 -3.14 -19.41
C GLY A 21 18.71 -1.98 -18.95
N ASP A 22 18.71 -0.88 -19.68
CA ASP A 22 19.49 0.32 -19.34
C ASP A 22 18.74 1.29 -18.40
N LYS A 23 17.45 1.05 -18.12
CA LYS A 23 16.63 1.92 -17.27
C LYS A 23 16.70 1.51 -15.81
N LEU A 24 17.20 2.40 -14.95
CA LEU A 24 17.15 2.26 -13.51
C LEU A 24 15.81 2.80 -13.02
N ALA A 25 14.92 1.89 -12.61
CA ALA A 25 13.56 2.23 -12.21
C ALA A 25 13.43 2.52 -10.71
N VAL A 26 14.31 1.95 -9.89
CA VAL A 26 14.52 2.27 -8.46
C VAL A 26 16.00 2.31 -8.22
N ASP A 27 16.49 3.34 -7.55
CA ASP A 27 17.89 3.67 -7.42
C ASP A 27 18.26 3.95 -5.95
N HIS A 28 18.98 3.00 -5.35
CA HIS A 28 19.52 3.06 -3.98
C HIS A 28 18.48 3.52 -2.95
N MET A 29 17.31 2.85 -2.94
CA MET A 29 16.22 3.20 -2.03
C MET A 29 16.44 2.60 -0.66
N ASP A 30 16.41 3.46 0.37
CA ASP A 30 16.33 3.10 1.78
C ASP A 30 15.04 3.62 2.38
N LEU A 31 14.25 2.75 3.01
CA LEU A 31 12.99 3.12 3.65
C LEU A 31 12.65 2.16 4.79
N VAL A 32 12.19 2.74 5.89
CA VAL A 32 11.62 2.00 7.02
C VAL A 32 10.22 2.48 7.29
N VAL A 33 9.24 1.57 7.37
CA VAL A 33 7.87 1.85 7.81
C VAL A 33 7.58 1.07 9.09
N LYS A 34 7.06 1.75 10.09
CA LYS A 34 6.81 1.19 11.42
C LYS A 34 5.44 0.49 11.47
N LYS A 35 5.24 -0.37 12.48
CA LYS A 35 3.92 -0.89 12.82
C LYS A 35 3.00 0.25 13.28
N GLY A 36 1.75 0.22 12.87
CA GLY A 36 0.78 1.28 13.19
C GLY A 36 0.96 2.57 12.40
N GLU A 37 1.84 2.58 11.39
CA GLU A 37 2.12 3.75 10.57
C GLU A 37 1.33 3.70 9.27
N LEU A 38 0.66 4.80 8.91
CA LEU A 38 0.14 5.04 7.58
C LEU A 38 1.17 5.86 6.81
N PHE A 39 1.94 5.18 5.98
CA PHE A 39 2.98 5.76 5.14
C PHE A 39 2.44 5.99 3.73
N ALA A 40 2.49 7.24 3.26
CA ALA A 40 2.12 7.60 1.90
C ALA A 40 3.36 7.70 1.00
N PHE A 41 3.25 7.14 -0.20
CA PHE A 41 4.33 7.11 -1.20
C PHE A 41 3.91 7.88 -2.43
N LEU A 42 4.40 9.10 -2.56
CA LEU A 42 4.06 10.06 -3.60
C LEU A 42 5.10 10.13 -4.70
N GLY A 43 4.67 10.38 -5.93
CA GLY A 43 5.57 10.61 -7.04
C GLY A 43 4.81 10.71 -8.36
N PRO A 44 5.39 11.31 -9.41
CA PRO A 44 4.77 11.38 -10.72
C PRO A 44 4.69 9.98 -11.37
N ASN A 45 3.98 9.92 -12.50
CA ASN A 45 3.94 8.70 -13.29
C ASN A 45 5.35 8.35 -13.79
N GLY A 46 5.72 7.07 -13.68
CA GLY A 46 7.05 6.60 -14.05
C GLY A 46 8.15 6.85 -13.02
N ALA A 47 7.87 7.44 -11.86
CA ALA A 47 8.85 7.69 -10.79
C ALA A 47 9.40 6.42 -10.13
N GLY A 48 8.76 5.24 -10.30
CA GLY A 48 9.18 3.99 -9.67
C GLY A 48 8.19 3.43 -8.66
N LYS A 49 7.05 4.08 -8.38
CA LYS A 49 6.05 3.66 -7.39
C LYS A 49 5.59 2.21 -7.58
N THR A 50 5.02 1.88 -8.74
CA THR A 50 4.51 0.53 -9.03
C THR A 50 5.62 -0.52 -9.01
N THR A 51 6.85 -0.16 -9.41
CA THR A 51 8.00 -1.06 -9.30
C THR A 51 8.32 -1.37 -7.85
N THR A 52 8.36 -0.35 -6.98
CA THR A 52 8.58 -0.50 -5.54
C THR A 52 7.48 -1.34 -4.90
N ILE A 53 6.22 -1.05 -5.20
CA ILE A 53 5.06 -1.82 -4.71
C ILE A 53 5.16 -3.31 -5.11
N LYS A 54 5.45 -3.60 -6.38
CA LYS A 54 5.62 -4.98 -6.83
C LYS A 54 6.76 -5.71 -6.12
N MET A 55 7.84 -5.00 -5.79
CA MET A 55 8.93 -5.56 -4.99
C MET A 55 8.51 -5.81 -3.55
N LEU A 56 7.79 -4.88 -2.90
CA LEU A 56 7.24 -5.06 -1.55
C LEU A 56 6.30 -6.27 -1.45
N CYS A 57 5.48 -6.49 -2.47
CA CYS A 57 4.54 -7.61 -2.51
C CYS A 57 5.20 -8.95 -2.94
N GLY A 58 6.51 -8.96 -3.19
CA GLY A 58 7.22 -10.16 -3.67
C GLY A 58 6.80 -10.62 -5.07
N LEU A 59 6.17 -9.75 -5.86
CA LEU A 59 5.80 -9.98 -7.26
C LEU A 59 6.98 -9.72 -8.21
N LEU A 60 7.99 -9.04 -7.70
CA LEU A 60 9.21 -8.68 -8.41
C LEU A 60 10.38 -8.73 -7.43
N PHE A 61 11.53 -9.22 -7.87
CA PHE A 61 12.76 -9.15 -7.06
C PHE A 61 13.59 -7.93 -7.41
N PRO A 62 14.23 -7.27 -6.42
CA PRO A 62 15.20 -6.21 -6.66
C PRO A 62 16.41 -6.75 -7.44
N SER A 63 17.11 -5.86 -8.16
CA SER A 63 18.40 -6.16 -8.81
C SER A 63 19.52 -6.22 -7.80
N SER A 64 19.48 -5.36 -6.76
CA SER A 64 20.38 -5.35 -5.59
C SER A 64 19.64 -4.86 -4.36
N GLY A 65 20.24 -5.02 -3.19
CA GLY A 65 19.63 -4.68 -1.91
C GLY A 65 18.69 -5.76 -1.38
N SER A 66 17.96 -5.46 -0.31
CA SER A 66 17.03 -6.39 0.35
C SER A 66 15.77 -5.71 0.84
N ILE A 67 14.69 -6.48 0.91
CA ILE A 67 13.40 -6.05 1.45
C ILE A 67 12.96 -7.05 2.50
N LYS A 68 12.58 -6.55 3.67
CA LYS A 68 12.00 -7.37 4.74
C LYS A 68 10.62 -6.89 5.12
N ILE A 69 9.74 -7.84 5.37
CA ILE A 69 8.39 -7.62 5.91
C ILE A 69 8.33 -8.24 7.31
N CYS A 70 8.10 -7.40 8.32
CA CYS A 70 8.09 -7.83 9.73
C CYS A 70 9.33 -8.67 10.11
N GLY A 71 10.51 -8.30 9.57
CA GLY A 71 11.79 -8.99 9.78
C GLY A 71 12.07 -10.16 8.85
N TYR A 72 11.10 -10.67 8.08
CA TYR A 72 11.29 -11.76 7.11
C TYR A 72 11.76 -11.22 5.75
N ASP A 73 12.92 -11.67 5.30
CA ASP A 73 13.47 -11.29 4.01
C ASP A 73 12.68 -11.91 2.85
N LEU A 74 12.21 -11.10 1.91
CA LEU A 74 11.34 -11.53 0.80
C LEU A 74 12.02 -12.52 -0.16
N LYS A 75 13.33 -12.51 -0.26
CA LYS A 75 14.08 -13.41 -1.15
C LYS A 75 14.31 -14.80 -0.53
N THR A 76 14.62 -14.85 0.77
CA THR A 76 15.02 -16.08 1.46
C THR A 76 13.91 -16.67 2.32
N GLN A 77 12.96 -15.86 2.76
CA GLN A 77 11.83 -16.21 3.64
C GLN A 77 10.49 -15.73 3.06
N GLY A 78 10.37 -15.79 1.72
CA GLY A 78 9.25 -15.20 0.99
C GLY A 78 7.86 -15.69 1.40
N ASP A 79 7.73 -16.97 1.81
CA ASP A 79 6.42 -17.53 2.23
C ASP A 79 5.97 -16.94 3.57
N GLN A 80 6.89 -16.76 4.51
CA GLN A 80 6.61 -16.12 5.80
C GLN A 80 6.25 -14.63 5.57
N ALA A 81 7.04 -13.92 4.76
CA ALA A 81 6.80 -12.52 4.44
C ALA A 81 5.44 -12.30 3.75
N ARG A 82 5.10 -13.12 2.73
CA ARG A 82 3.84 -13.00 1.97
C ARG A 82 2.59 -13.29 2.79
N ARG A 83 2.68 -14.08 3.85
CA ARG A 83 1.55 -14.31 4.77
C ARG A 83 1.19 -13.09 5.61
N LEU A 84 2.13 -12.16 5.80
CA LEU A 84 1.98 -10.98 6.64
C LEU A 84 1.59 -9.72 5.85
N ILE A 85 1.62 -9.79 4.51
CA ILE A 85 1.34 -8.67 3.64
C ILE A 85 0.11 -8.92 2.78
N SER A 86 -0.66 -7.89 2.53
CA SER A 86 -1.72 -7.90 1.53
C SER A 86 -1.58 -6.75 0.56
N TYR A 87 -2.08 -6.94 -0.65
CA TYR A 87 -1.99 -5.97 -1.74
C TYR A 87 -3.35 -5.66 -2.34
N VAL A 88 -3.67 -4.38 -2.39
CA VAL A 88 -4.83 -3.83 -3.10
C VAL A 88 -4.30 -3.09 -4.33
N PRO A 89 -4.48 -3.63 -5.53
CA PRO A 89 -4.01 -3.01 -6.77
C PRO A 89 -4.90 -1.84 -7.21
N ASP A 90 -4.36 -0.96 -8.07
CA ASP A 90 -5.08 0.13 -8.74
C ASP A 90 -6.26 -0.37 -9.58
N LEU A 91 -6.08 -1.51 -10.25
CA LEU A 91 -7.12 -2.17 -11.04
C LEU A 91 -7.61 -3.42 -10.30
N PRO A 92 -8.83 -3.39 -9.74
CA PRO A 92 -9.43 -4.51 -9.03
C PRO A 92 -9.57 -5.74 -9.93
N PHE A 93 -8.92 -6.84 -9.58
CA PHE A 93 -9.07 -8.12 -10.26
C PHE A 93 -9.85 -9.10 -9.38
N LEU A 94 -10.90 -9.69 -9.95
CA LEU A 94 -11.72 -10.73 -9.32
C LEU A 94 -11.89 -11.89 -10.31
N TYR A 95 -12.12 -13.09 -9.79
CA TYR A 95 -12.45 -14.25 -10.62
C TYR A 95 -13.93 -14.20 -11.05
N GLU A 96 -14.18 -13.81 -12.29
CA GLU A 96 -15.50 -13.45 -12.82
C GLU A 96 -16.58 -14.52 -12.64
N LYS A 97 -16.21 -15.78 -12.55
CA LYS A 97 -17.12 -16.94 -12.43
C LYS A 97 -17.36 -17.36 -10.98
N LEU A 98 -16.84 -16.64 -10.02
CA LEU A 98 -17.13 -16.82 -8.60
C LEU A 98 -18.11 -15.74 -8.12
N THR A 99 -18.95 -16.09 -7.14
CA THR A 99 -19.62 -15.09 -6.32
C THR A 99 -18.62 -14.40 -5.41
N GLY A 100 -18.95 -13.23 -4.85
CA GLY A 100 -18.10 -12.57 -3.89
C GLY A 100 -17.78 -13.43 -2.67
N ARG A 101 -18.75 -14.20 -2.19
CA ARG A 101 -18.58 -15.15 -1.07
C ARG A 101 -17.59 -16.25 -1.43
N GLU A 102 -17.77 -16.92 -2.56
CA GLU A 102 -16.86 -17.96 -3.04
C GLU A 102 -15.44 -17.41 -3.25
N PHE A 103 -15.33 -16.17 -3.73
CA PHE A 103 -14.03 -15.50 -3.86
C PHE A 103 -13.35 -15.28 -2.51
N LEU A 104 -14.08 -14.82 -1.49
CA LEU A 104 -13.54 -14.66 -0.13
C LEU A 104 -13.16 -16.01 0.50
N GLU A 105 -13.99 -17.06 0.32
CA GLU A 105 -13.68 -18.42 0.76
C GLU A 105 -12.39 -18.94 0.11
N PHE A 106 -12.27 -18.75 -1.21
CA PHE A 106 -11.07 -19.13 -1.96
C PHE A 106 -9.82 -18.40 -1.43
N ILE A 107 -9.90 -17.09 -1.17
CA ILE A 107 -8.79 -16.34 -0.58
C ILE A 107 -8.42 -16.88 0.81
N GLY A 108 -9.41 -17.17 1.66
CA GLY A 108 -9.16 -17.79 2.96
C GLY A 108 -8.45 -19.13 2.86
N ASP A 109 -8.85 -19.99 1.92
CA ASP A 109 -8.21 -21.28 1.65
C ASP A 109 -6.76 -21.10 1.16
N VAL A 110 -6.49 -20.12 0.29
CA VAL A 110 -5.12 -19.80 -0.20
C VAL A 110 -4.20 -19.40 0.95
N TYR A 111 -4.71 -18.62 1.91
CA TYR A 111 -3.94 -18.26 3.12
C TYR A 111 -3.91 -19.36 4.19
N GLY A 112 -4.55 -20.51 3.95
CA GLY A 112 -4.55 -21.66 4.86
C GLY A 112 -5.38 -21.44 6.13
N MET A 113 -6.40 -20.59 6.06
CA MET A 113 -7.30 -20.32 7.18
C MET A 113 -8.24 -21.52 7.44
N GLN A 114 -8.61 -21.73 8.70
CA GLN A 114 -9.62 -22.74 9.04
C GLN A 114 -11.02 -22.27 8.59
N ARG A 115 -11.86 -23.18 8.10
CA ARG A 115 -13.17 -22.86 7.53
C ARG A 115 -14.09 -22.07 8.45
N ASP A 116 -14.12 -22.41 9.75
CA ASP A 116 -14.92 -21.67 10.74
C ASP A 116 -14.43 -20.23 10.90
N LEU A 117 -13.10 -20.02 10.83
CA LEU A 117 -12.51 -18.69 10.88
C LEU A 117 -12.82 -17.90 9.60
N ILE A 118 -12.75 -18.55 8.43
CA ILE A 118 -13.13 -17.92 7.14
C ILE A 118 -14.58 -17.42 7.21
N ALA A 119 -15.53 -18.28 7.63
CA ALA A 119 -16.93 -17.91 7.75
C ALA A 119 -17.13 -16.71 8.68
N LYS A 120 -16.46 -16.70 9.83
CA LYS A 120 -16.50 -15.56 10.78
C LYS A 120 -15.93 -14.30 10.17
N LYS A 121 -14.76 -14.38 9.50
CA LYS A 121 -14.10 -13.23 8.89
C LYS A 121 -14.89 -12.67 7.70
N ILE A 122 -15.56 -13.51 6.93
CA ILE A 122 -16.48 -13.06 5.87
C ILE A 122 -17.59 -12.19 6.46
N VAL A 123 -18.19 -12.57 7.59
CA VAL A 123 -19.21 -11.73 8.26
C VAL A 123 -18.63 -10.37 8.67
N GLU A 124 -17.41 -10.34 9.22
CA GLU A 124 -16.75 -9.11 9.65
C GLU A 124 -16.46 -8.17 8.46
N VAL A 125 -15.82 -8.67 7.39
CA VAL A 125 -15.50 -7.84 6.21
C VAL A 125 -16.74 -7.47 5.41
N ASN A 126 -17.76 -8.35 5.36
CA ASN A 126 -19.07 -8.05 4.75
C ASN A 126 -19.68 -6.79 5.38
N LYS A 127 -19.77 -6.76 6.71
CA LYS A 127 -20.28 -5.59 7.45
C LYS A 127 -19.39 -4.35 7.28
N LEU A 128 -18.04 -4.52 7.31
CA LEU A 128 -17.10 -3.41 7.19
C LEU A 128 -17.24 -2.69 5.85
N PHE A 129 -17.37 -3.44 4.77
CA PHE A 129 -17.41 -2.90 3.40
C PHE A 129 -18.82 -2.75 2.83
N GLY A 130 -19.87 -3.24 3.53
CA GLY A 130 -21.26 -3.18 3.07
C GLY A 130 -21.43 -3.98 1.78
N LEU A 131 -21.18 -5.30 1.85
CA LEU A 131 -21.26 -6.19 0.70
C LEU A 131 -22.58 -6.96 0.65
N GLU A 132 -23.48 -6.77 1.65
CA GLU A 132 -24.69 -7.56 1.89
C GLU A 132 -25.57 -7.73 0.65
N ASP A 133 -25.68 -6.66 -0.14
CA ASP A 133 -26.58 -6.62 -1.28
C ASP A 133 -26.07 -7.40 -2.50
N PHE A 134 -24.77 -7.75 -2.55
CA PHE A 134 -24.17 -8.32 -3.74
C PHE A 134 -23.12 -9.42 -3.50
N ILE A 135 -22.82 -9.78 -2.25
CA ILE A 135 -21.81 -10.79 -1.93
C ILE A 135 -22.11 -12.16 -2.56
N ASP A 136 -23.37 -12.47 -2.78
CA ASP A 136 -23.82 -13.73 -3.37
C ASP A 136 -24.06 -13.64 -4.89
N ASP A 137 -23.83 -12.47 -5.51
CA ASP A 137 -23.84 -12.30 -6.96
C ASP A 137 -22.50 -12.68 -7.58
N LEU A 138 -22.50 -13.06 -8.87
CA LEU A 138 -21.27 -13.29 -9.65
C LEU A 138 -20.46 -12.00 -9.78
N THR A 139 -19.14 -12.07 -9.57
CA THR A 139 -18.26 -10.89 -9.60
C THR A 139 -18.15 -10.25 -10.99
N GLU A 140 -18.51 -10.96 -12.07
CA GLU A 140 -18.62 -10.38 -13.42
C GLU A 140 -19.66 -9.25 -13.51
N ARG A 141 -20.68 -9.27 -12.63
CA ARG A 141 -21.75 -8.27 -12.59
C ARG A 141 -21.42 -7.04 -11.74
N TYR A 142 -20.27 -7.05 -11.07
CA TYR A 142 -19.92 -5.99 -10.14
C TYR A 142 -19.56 -4.69 -10.86
N SER A 143 -20.13 -3.58 -10.38
CA SER A 143 -19.64 -2.24 -10.73
C SER A 143 -18.22 -2.03 -10.23
N HIS A 144 -17.53 -0.99 -10.72
CA HIS A 144 -16.18 -0.67 -10.27
C HIS A 144 -16.10 -0.51 -8.73
N GLY A 145 -17.01 0.24 -8.13
CA GLY A 145 -17.06 0.41 -6.67
C GLY A 145 -17.37 -0.87 -5.89
N MET A 146 -18.17 -1.80 -6.44
CA MET A 146 -18.40 -3.12 -5.83
C MET A 146 -17.11 -3.96 -5.90
N ARG A 147 -16.40 -3.96 -7.04
CA ARG A 147 -15.12 -4.64 -7.20
C ARG A 147 -14.08 -4.12 -6.22
N GLN A 148 -13.97 -2.80 -6.09
CA GLN A 148 -13.03 -2.17 -5.16
C GLN A 148 -13.30 -2.58 -3.71
N ARG A 149 -14.57 -2.52 -3.26
CA ARG A 149 -14.95 -2.96 -1.91
C ARG A 149 -14.65 -4.44 -1.67
N MET A 150 -14.87 -5.30 -2.66
CA MET A 150 -14.58 -6.73 -2.57
C MET A 150 -13.08 -7.00 -2.48
N VAL A 151 -12.24 -6.29 -3.26
CA VAL A 151 -10.78 -6.43 -3.19
C VAL A 151 -10.25 -5.99 -1.82
N PHE A 152 -10.75 -4.88 -1.26
CA PHE A 152 -10.40 -4.49 0.11
C PHE A 152 -10.84 -5.52 1.15
N ALA A 153 -12.05 -6.07 1.01
CA ALA A 153 -12.55 -7.12 1.89
C ALA A 153 -11.65 -8.36 1.85
N SER A 154 -11.25 -8.78 0.65
CA SER A 154 -10.34 -9.91 0.47
C SER A 154 -8.95 -9.66 1.06
N ALA A 155 -8.44 -8.42 0.89
CA ALA A 155 -7.13 -8.02 1.41
C ALA A 155 -7.07 -8.02 2.93
N LEU A 156 -8.17 -7.72 3.61
CA LEU A 156 -8.24 -7.70 5.09
C LEU A 156 -8.71 -9.04 5.70
N LEU A 157 -9.14 -10.01 4.89
CA LEU A 157 -9.74 -11.26 5.36
C LEU A 157 -8.83 -12.05 6.31
N HIS A 158 -7.54 -12.13 5.97
CA HIS A 158 -6.54 -12.89 6.74
C HIS A 158 -5.78 -12.05 7.76
N GLU A 159 -6.22 -10.80 8.01
CA GLU A 159 -5.65 -9.87 9.00
C GLU A 159 -4.15 -9.60 8.81
N PRO A 160 -3.71 -9.10 7.66
CA PRO A 160 -2.30 -8.85 7.40
C PRO A 160 -1.70 -7.83 8.39
N ASP A 161 -0.40 -7.95 8.69
CA ASP A 161 0.36 -6.95 9.45
C ASP A 161 0.72 -5.73 8.58
N VAL A 162 0.82 -5.93 7.27
CA VAL A 162 1.15 -4.89 6.28
C VAL A 162 0.11 -4.88 5.18
N LEU A 163 -0.49 -3.73 4.91
CA LEU A 163 -1.41 -3.51 3.80
C LEU A 163 -0.78 -2.55 2.79
N VAL A 164 -0.52 -3.02 1.59
CA VAL A 164 -0.05 -2.20 0.47
C VAL A 164 -1.24 -1.86 -0.41
N VAL A 165 -1.41 -0.57 -0.68
CA VAL A 165 -2.58 -0.04 -1.40
C VAL A 165 -2.09 0.86 -2.53
N ASP A 166 -2.41 0.49 -3.77
CA ASP A 166 -1.96 1.23 -4.96
C ASP A 166 -3.13 2.03 -5.54
N GLU A 167 -3.04 3.37 -5.49
CA GLU A 167 -3.98 4.34 -6.09
C GLU A 167 -5.48 4.03 -5.82
N PRO A 168 -5.91 3.82 -4.57
CA PRO A 168 -7.19 3.17 -4.24
C PRO A 168 -8.43 4.03 -4.51
N THR A 169 -8.28 5.31 -4.83
CA THR A 169 -9.39 6.28 -4.91
C THR A 169 -9.86 6.54 -6.32
N VAL A 170 -9.17 5.99 -7.31
CA VAL A 170 -9.54 6.15 -8.73
C VAL A 170 -10.92 5.56 -9.00
N GLY A 171 -11.83 6.40 -9.50
CA GLY A 171 -13.20 5.99 -9.85
C GLY A 171 -14.16 5.78 -8.69
N LEU A 172 -13.80 6.16 -7.47
CA LEU A 172 -14.70 6.14 -6.30
C LEU A 172 -15.43 7.48 -6.14
N ASP A 173 -16.69 7.40 -5.68
CA ASP A 173 -17.44 8.56 -5.26
C ASP A 173 -16.91 9.13 -3.92
N PRO A 174 -17.18 10.43 -3.60
CA PRO A 174 -16.65 11.07 -2.40
C PRO A 174 -17.01 10.37 -1.08
N LYS A 175 -18.19 9.73 -0.99
CA LYS A 175 -18.60 8.98 0.21
C LYS A 175 -17.77 7.72 0.38
N SER A 176 -17.51 7.01 -0.71
CA SER A 176 -16.66 5.82 -0.73
C SER A 176 -15.21 6.14 -0.39
N VAL A 177 -14.67 7.26 -0.91
CA VAL A 177 -13.34 7.76 -0.56
C VAL A 177 -13.24 8.04 0.94
N ARG A 178 -14.22 8.74 1.53
CA ARG A 178 -14.22 9.02 2.97
C ARG A 178 -14.23 7.73 3.80
N LYS A 179 -15.11 6.79 3.46
CA LYS A 179 -15.17 5.49 4.15
C LYS A 179 -13.84 4.74 4.05
N LEU A 180 -13.19 4.79 2.88
CA LEU A 180 -11.89 4.17 2.68
C LEU A 180 -10.82 4.78 3.59
N LYS A 181 -10.75 6.13 3.68
CA LYS A 181 -9.83 6.82 4.59
C LYS A 181 -10.03 6.38 6.05
N ASP A 182 -11.29 6.32 6.50
CA ASP A 182 -11.63 5.86 7.85
C ASP A 182 -11.16 4.41 8.08
N VAL A 183 -11.33 3.51 7.09
CA VAL A 183 -10.86 2.12 7.18
C VAL A 183 -9.35 2.05 7.27
N LEU A 184 -8.60 2.75 6.40
CA LEU A 184 -7.14 2.73 6.40
C LEU A 184 -6.59 3.28 7.72
N ARG A 185 -7.13 4.40 8.22
CA ARG A 185 -6.71 4.97 9.50
C ARG A 185 -6.97 4.01 10.65
N ASN A 186 -8.17 3.41 10.71
CA ASN A 186 -8.52 2.43 11.74
C ASN A 186 -7.59 1.20 11.70
N GLN A 187 -7.21 0.71 10.52
CA GLN A 187 -6.25 -0.40 10.42
C GLN A 187 -4.87 -0.02 10.97
N ALA A 188 -4.41 1.21 10.70
CA ALA A 188 -3.15 1.71 11.25
C ALA A 188 -3.24 1.87 12.78
N ASP A 189 -4.33 2.44 13.31
CA ASP A 189 -4.56 2.58 14.76
C ASP A 189 -4.64 1.23 15.50
N GLN A 190 -5.01 0.16 14.78
CA GLN A 190 -4.95 -1.22 15.29
C GLN A 190 -3.55 -1.85 15.23
N GLY A 191 -2.53 -1.09 14.83
CA GLY A 191 -1.13 -1.52 14.81
C GLY A 191 -0.64 -2.09 13.47
N LYS A 192 -1.47 -2.09 12.41
CA LYS A 192 -1.05 -2.51 11.06
C LYS A 192 -0.26 -1.41 10.37
N ALA A 193 0.72 -1.78 9.56
CA ALA A 193 1.39 -0.81 8.69
C ALA A 193 0.62 -0.68 7.38
N ILE A 194 0.36 0.55 6.96
CA ILE A 194 -0.29 0.85 5.69
C ILE A 194 0.73 1.53 4.77
N PHE A 195 0.99 0.95 3.60
CA PHE A 195 1.79 1.57 2.56
C PHE A 195 0.87 2.00 1.43
N LEU A 196 0.58 3.29 1.34
CA LEU A 196 -0.38 3.87 0.41
C LEU A 196 0.36 4.61 -0.73
N SER A 197 0.24 4.16 -1.98
CA SER A 197 0.60 5.01 -3.10
C SER A 197 -0.58 5.89 -3.49
N SER A 198 -0.32 7.14 -3.79
CA SER A 198 -1.33 8.06 -4.31
C SER A 198 -0.69 9.19 -5.12
N HIS A 199 -1.46 9.72 -6.07
CA HIS A 199 -1.20 11.01 -6.71
C HIS A 199 -2.17 12.10 -6.18
N SER A 200 -3.13 11.75 -5.33
CA SER A 200 -4.07 12.69 -4.70
C SER A 200 -3.49 13.21 -3.40
N LEU A 201 -2.94 14.41 -3.45
CA LEU A 201 -2.26 15.06 -2.33
C LEU A 201 -3.21 15.33 -1.15
N ASP A 202 -4.46 15.74 -1.43
CA ASP A 202 -5.48 15.99 -0.40
C ASP A 202 -5.75 14.79 0.49
N ILE A 203 -5.77 13.59 -0.12
CA ILE A 203 -5.99 12.35 0.62
C ILE A 203 -4.80 12.06 1.53
N VAL A 204 -3.60 12.25 1.00
CA VAL A 204 -2.36 12.00 1.75
C VAL A 204 -2.22 12.97 2.93
N GLU A 205 -2.48 14.26 2.73
CA GLU A 205 -2.47 15.26 3.81
C GLU A 205 -3.40 14.89 4.98
N GLU A 206 -4.55 14.26 4.66
CA GLU A 206 -5.57 13.94 5.67
C GLU A 206 -5.26 12.67 6.46
N VAL A 207 -4.60 11.66 5.84
CA VAL A 207 -4.49 10.33 6.46
C VAL A 207 -3.08 9.90 6.83
N ALA A 208 -2.03 10.45 6.20
CA ALA A 208 -0.67 9.94 6.35
C ALA A 208 0.03 10.44 7.62
N ASP A 209 0.71 9.53 8.32
CA ASP A 209 1.61 9.87 9.42
C ASP A 209 2.97 10.36 8.88
N ARG A 210 3.45 9.70 7.81
CA ARG A 210 4.67 10.08 7.08
C ARG A 210 4.48 9.93 5.59
N ILE A 211 5.22 10.74 4.85
CA ILE A 211 5.16 10.84 3.40
C ILE A 211 6.58 10.63 2.85
N GLY A 212 6.71 9.75 1.86
CA GLY A 212 7.90 9.60 1.06
C GLY A 212 7.64 10.11 -0.36
N ILE A 213 8.48 11.01 -0.85
CA ILE A 213 8.41 11.53 -2.22
C ILE A 213 9.46 10.81 -3.07
N ILE A 214 8.99 10.08 -4.09
CA ILE A 214 9.87 9.42 -5.06
C ILE A 214 9.89 10.20 -6.37
N PHE A 215 11.09 10.41 -6.90
CA PHE A 215 11.31 11.04 -8.19
C PHE A 215 12.47 10.34 -8.92
N GLN A 216 12.28 9.99 -10.19
CA GLN A 216 13.29 9.28 -11.02
C GLN A 216 13.94 8.06 -10.34
N GLY A 217 13.13 7.26 -9.63
CA GLY A 217 13.61 6.06 -8.93
C GLY A 217 14.20 6.29 -7.55
N ARG A 218 14.41 7.55 -7.11
CA ARG A 218 15.04 7.91 -5.84
C ARG A 218 14.02 8.46 -4.85
N LEU A 219 14.16 8.10 -3.59
CA LEU A 219 13.44 8.73 -2.49
C LEU A 219 14.07 10.10 -2.21
N VAL A 220 13.45 11.18 -2.67
CA VAL A 220 14.01 12.52 -2.60
C VAL A 220 13.68 13.26 -1.32
N ALA A 221 12.57 12.90 -0.66
CA ALA A 221 12.20 13.43 0.65
C ALA A 221 11.39 12.38 1.43
N CYS A 222 11.52 12.38 2.76
CA CYS A 222 10.75 11.49 3.63
C CYS A 222 10.60 12.10 5.03
N GLY A 223 9.34 12.27 5.50
CA GLY A 223 9.06 12.85 6.80
C GLY A 223 7.57 13.02 7.07
N SER A 224 7.21 13.58 8.24
CA SER A 224 5.84 14.07 8.46
C SER A 224 5.57 15.29 7.55
N LEU A 225 4.30 15.64 7.37
CA LEU A 225 3.93 16.81 6.55
C LEU A 225 4.61 18.10 7.06
N GLU A 226 4.66 18.29 8.40
CA GLU A 226 5.32 19.43 9.02
C GLU A 226 6.82 19.44 8.71
N SER A 227 7.50 18.29 8.86
CA SER A 227 8.93 18.16 8.57
C SER A 227 9.24 18.44 7.09
N LEU A 228 8.38 18.00 6.17
CA LEU A 228 8.54 18.25 4.73
C LEU A 228 8.32 19.73 4.38
N ARG A 229 7.36 20.39 5.04
CA ARG A 229 7.15 21.85 4.90
C ARG A 229 8.36 22.64 5.37
N GLU A 230 8.95 22.26 6.49
CA GLU A 230 10.19 22.89 7.00
C GLU A 230 11.36 22.69 6.04
N GLN A 231 11.58 21.45 5.56
CA GLN A 231 12.64 21.13 4.61
C GLN A 231 12.53 21.89 3.28
N SER A 232 11.30 22.10 2.83
CA SER A 232 11.03 22.82 1.59
C SER A 232 11.07 24.35 1.73
N GLU A 233 11.17 24.90 2.96
CA GLU A 233 11.08 26.35 3.24
C GLU A 233 9.81 27.02 2.66
N THR A 234 8.76 26.25 2.31
CA THR A 234 7.56 26.80 1.67
C THR A 234 6.50 26.88 2.70
N GLY A 235 6.32 26.60 3.80
CA GLY A 235 5.16 26.71 4.70
C GLY A 235 3.76 26.48 4.07
N GLY A 236 3.75 26.04 2.81
CA GLY A 236 2.57 25.90 1.94
C GLY A 236 1.91 24.51 1.97
N SER A 237 1.09 24.24 0.95
CA SER A 237 0.41 22.96 0.75
C SER A 237 1.40 21.83 0.43
N LEU A 238 0.98 20.57 0.58
CA LEU A 238 1.78 19.41 0.15
C LEU A 238 2.10 19.48 -1.36
N GLU A 239 1.25 20.13 -2.17
CA GLU A 239 1.50 20.34 -3.59
C GLU A 239 2.73 21.22 -3.82
N GLU A 240 2.84 22.34 -3.11
CA GLU A 240 4.00 23.23 -3.20
C GLU A 240 5.29 22.53 -2.74
N VAL A 241 5.23 21.78 -1.65
CA VAL A 241 6.33 20.95 -1.17
C VAL A 241 6.75 19.94 -2.23
N PHE A 242 5.79 19.22 -2.80
CA PHE A 242 6.02 18.21 -3.82
C PHE A 242 6.68 18.82 -5.09
N LEU A 243 6.14 19.92 -5.59
CA LEU A 243 6.68 20.61 -6.76
C LEU A 243 8.11 21.09 -6.50
N LYS A 244 8.37 21.72 -5.36
CA LYS A 244 9.71 22.21 -5.03
C LYS A 244 10.73 21.07 -4.93
N MET A 245 10.43 20.02 -4.17
CA MET A 245 11.32 18.85 -3.99
C MET A 245 11.64 18.13 -5.32
N THR A 246 10.69 18.10 -6.25
CA THR A 246 10.89 17.48 -7.57
C THR A 246 11.63 18.40 -8.55
N HIS A 247 11.41 19.74 -8.50
CA HIS A 247 12.14 20.72 -9.33
C HIS A 247 13.60 20.88 -8.92
N GLU A 248 13.90 21.00 -7.63
CA GLU A 248 15.28 21.11 -7.13
C GLU A 248 16.12 19.93 -7.58
N LYS A 249 15.51 18.73 -7.70
CA LYS A 249 16.20 17.53 -8.16
C LYS A 249 16.49 17.58 -9.67
N LEU A 250 15.55 18.08 -10.49
CA LEU A 250 15.77 18.29 -11.93
C LEU A 250 16.96 19.23 -12.18
N GLU A 251 17.04 20.36 -11.46
CA GLU A 251 18.13 21.32 -11.62
C GLU A 251 19.49 20.77 -11.16
N GLN A 252 19.51 19.82 -10.22
CA GLN A 252 20.74 19.14 -9.79
C GLN A 252 21.23 18.13 -10.84
N ASP A 253 20.34 17.37 -11.44
CA ASP A 253 20.66 16.34 -12.45
C ASP A 253 21.05 16.96 -13.81
N GLU A 254 20.60 18.20 -14.15
CA GLU A 254 21.00 18.92 -15.37
C GLU A 254 22.39 19.58 -15.27
N LYS A 255 23.00 19.64 -14.08
CA LYS A 255 24.31 20.24 -13.85
C LYS A 255 25.48 19.24 -13.93
N PHE A 256 25.20 17.96 -14.20
CA PHE A 256 26.16 16.89 -14.38
C PHE A 256 26.03 16.24 -15.76
#